data_1eb60ea7a9f54a67031e910ced512022
#
_entry.id   1eb60ea7a9f54a67031e910ced512022
#
_cell.length_a   1.000
_cell.length_b   1.000
_cell.length_c   1.000
_cell.angle_alpha   90.00
_cell.angle_beta   90.00
_cell.angle_gamma   90.00
#
_symmetry.space_group_name_H-M   'P 1'
#
loop_
_entity.id
_entity.type
_entity.pdbx_description
1 polymer ?
#
loop_
_entity_poly.entity_id
_entity_poly.type
_entity_poly.pdbx_seq_one_letter_code
_entity_poly.pdbx_strand_id
1 'polypeptide(L)'
;MKKFSILAVCFAAVVFASCEPALLPNVKAYGFSVSNSKKVVFSPGNLQYDRMSRTWSFAENQYDALGANNIKNGAFAYKIDLFGWSGSNSAVLYGVNISDNALDYAGGFVDWGNNQIGKDAPDTWRTISFEEYDYLIHKRPNAAQLKGVAEVNGVNGLILLPDEWVCPTGLVFKSGFASSNGEEYFAKHQSFTAAEWLEMEHAGAVFLPAAGYRFKNEVCDVYVKSYYWTSTNEGDKYAYLLTFGSYMADFGWISRYVGQPVRLVKDL
;
A
#
# COMPACT_ATOMS: atom_id res chain seq x y z
N MET A 1 66.41 15.94 39.86
CA MET A 1 65.69 16.60 38.78
C MET A 1 64.89 15.55 38.02
N LYS A 2 63.56 15.44 38.27
CA LYS A 2 62.66 14.49 37.59
C LYS A 2 62.08 15.19 36.40
N LYS A 3 62.25 14.64 35.18
CA LYS A 3 61.64 15.14 33.95
C LYS A 3 60.21 14.55 33.85
N PHE A 4 59.20 15.38 33.80
CA PHE A 4 57.83 14.99 33.46
C PHE A 4 57.68 15.06 31.94
N SER A 5 57.35 13.93 31.31
CA SER A 5 56.95 13.90 29.91
C SER A 5 55.41 14.06 29.87
N ILE A 6 54.94 15.08 29.19
CA ILE A 6 53.52 15.32 28.91
C ILE A 6 53.16 14.55 27.63
N LEU A 7 52.28 13.58 27.76
CA LEU A 7 51.71 12.84 26.63
C LEU A 7 50.53 13.63 26.09
N ALA A 8 50.66 14.19 24.88
CA ALA A 8 49.54 14.85 24.20
C ALA A 8 48.67 13.80 23.53
N VAL A 9 47.42 13.66 23.99
CA VAL A 9 46.38 12.82 23.36
C VAL A 9 45.67 13.65 22.30
N CYS A 10 45.94 13.37 21.02
CA CYS A 10 45.18 13.93 19.91
C CYS A 10 43.83 13.23 19.81
N PHE A 11 42.75 13.93 20.11
CA PHE A 11 41.39 13.51 19.77
C PHE A 11 41.18 13.78 18.28
N ALA A 12 41.06 12.72 17.47
CA ALA A 12 40.61 12.83 16.11
C ALA A 12 39.05 12.87 16.16
N ALA A 13 38.49 14.04 15.85
CA ALA A 13 37.04 14.17 15.64
C ALA A 13 36.70 13.50 14.31
N VAL A 14 36.03 12.35 14.37
CA VAL A 14 35.41 11.73 13.19
C VAL A 14 34.13 12.51 12.87
N VAL A 15 34.17 13.36 11.87
CA VAL A 15 33.01 14.02 11.31
C VAL A 15 32.24 12.98 10.48
N PHE A 16 31.13 12.47 11.00
CA PHE A 16 30.19 11.75 10.19
C PHE A 16 29.47 12.77 9.29
N ALA A 17 29.88 12.84 8.04
CA ALA A 17 29.09 13.49 7.01
C ALA A 17 27.80 12.67 6.85
N SER A 18 26.69 13.16 7.36
CA SER A 18 25.37 12.64 7.01
C SER A 18 25.17 12.94 5.52
N CYS A 19 25.22 11.92 4.70
CA CYS A 19 24.78 12.02 3.33
C CYS A 19 23.26 12.18 3.38
N GLU A 20 22.75 13.42 3.40
CA GLU A 20 21.35 13.65 3.10
C GLU A 20 21.14 13.21 1.64
N PRO A 21 20.13 12.36 1.36
CA PRO A 21 19.82 12.06 -0.02
C PRO A 21 19.46 13.36 -0.71
N ALA A 22 20.20 13.67 -1.78
CA ALA A 22 19.95 14.85 -2.59
C ALA A 22 18.46 14.83 -3.00
N LEU A 23 17.73 15.88 -2.65
CA LEU A 23 16.39 16.12 -3.14
C LEU A 23 16.45 16.11 -4.67
N LEU A 24 15.91 15.05 -5.28
CA LEU A 24 15.79 14.95 -6.72
C LEU A 24 14.99 16.15 -7.22
N PRO A 25 15.51 16.95 -8.16
CA PRO A 25 14.82 18.12 -8.63
C PRO A 25 13.56 17.71 -9.38
N ASN A 26 12.40 18.20 -8.94
CA ASN A 26 11.11 18.09 -9.60
C ASN A 26 10.68 16.67 -9.99
N VAL A 27 10.38 15.84 -9.03
CA VAL A 27 9.60 14.62 -9.31
C VAL A 27 8.24 15.09 -9.82
N LYS A 28 7.99 14.92 -11.12
CA LYS A 28 6.68 15.17 -11.72
C LYS A 28 5.67 14.33 -10.95
N ALA A 29 4.71 14.96 -10.27
CA ALA A 29 3.65 14.25 -9.61
C ALA A 29 2.76 13.59 -10.68
N TYR A 30 2.86 12.27 -10.82
CA TYR A 30 2.08 11.51 -11.78
C TYR A 30 0.65 11.33 -11.28
N GLY A 31 -0.30 11.97 -11.95
CA GLY A 31 -1.71 11.98 -11.57
C GLY A 31 -2.49 10.76 -12.06
N PHE A 32 -3.37 10.31 -11.20
CA PHE A 32 -4.37 9.27 -11.49
C PHE A 32 -5.75 9.91 -11.42
N SER A 33 -6.47 9.99 -12.52
CA SER A 33 -7.84 10.52 -12.55
C SER A 33 -8.78 9.61 -11.77
N VAL A 34 -9.45 10.18 -10.77
CA VAL A 34 -10.48 9.54 -9.93
C VAL A 34 -11.86 10.13 -10.14
N SER A 35 -11.97 11.15 -10.98
CA SER A 35 -13.20 11.70 -11.57
C SER A 35 -12.84 12.52 -12.81
N ASN A 36 -13.84 13.14 -13.46
CA ASN A 36 -13.61 14.03 -14.60
C ASN A 36 -12.76 15.27 -14.26
N SER A 37 -12.68 15.65 -12.98
CA SER A 37 -12.03 16.89 -12.53
C SER A 37 -11.03 16.68 -11.39
N LYS A 38 -10.88 15.47 -10.87
CA LYS A 38 -10.05 15.18 -9.70
C LYS A 38 -8.99 14.14 -10.01
N LYS A 39 -7.76 14.45 -9.62
CA LYS A 39 -6.62 13.54 -9.70
C LYS A 39 -6.02 13.32 -8.31
N VAL A 40 -5.41 12.17 -8.13
CA VAL A 40 -4.68 11.81 -6.91
C VAL A 40 -3.30 11.28 -7.25
N VAL A 41 -2.42 11.25 -6.25
CA VAL A 41 -1.22 10.41 -6.19
C VAL A 41 -1.38 9.36 -5.11
N PHE A 42 -0.84 8.18 -5.33
CA PHE A 42 -0.83 7.10 -4.34
C PHE A 42 0.32 7.26 -3.36
N SER A 43 0.11 6.76 -2.15
CA SER A 43 1.18 6.60 -1.15
C SER A 43 2.30 5.69 -1.66
N PRO A 44 3.54 5.84 -1.15
CA PRO A 44 4.71 5.09 -1.64
C PRO A 44 4.64 3.58 -1.37
N GLY A 45 3.76 3.14 -0.50
CA GLY A 45 3.57 1.73 -0.16
C GLY A 45 2.24 1.52 0.55
N ASN A 46 1.91 0.27 0.85
CA ASN A 46 0.76 -0.05 1.69
C ASN A 46 0.95 0.51 3.10
N LEU A 47 -0.16 0.91 3.72
CA LEU A 47 -0.17 1.38 5.10
C LEU A 47 0.25 0.24 6.04
N GLN A 48 1.07 0.57 7.04
CA GLN A 48 1.53 -0.34 8.08
C GLN A 48 1.36 0.31 9.45
N TYR A 49 1.11 -0.49 10.47
CA TYR A 49 1.03 -0.06 11.85
C TYR A 49 1.92 -0.90 12.75
N ASP A 50 2.81 -0.24 13.48
CA ASP A 50 3.59 -0.86 14.55
C ASP A 50 2.83 -0.71 15.88
N ARG A 51 2.41 -1.83 16.44
CA ARG A 51 1.58 -1.91 17.65
C ARG A 51 2.37 -1.62 18.92
N MET A 52 3.70 -1.80 18.90
CA MET A 52 4.57 -1.56 20.05
C MET A 52 4.84 -0.06 20.22
N SER A 53 5.27 0.59 19.14
CA SER A 53 5.53 2.02 19.12
C SER A 53 4.26 2.85 18.89
N ARG A 54 3.16 2.22 18.46
CA ARG A 54 1.90 2.88 18.06
C ARG A 54 2.10 3.88 16.93
N THR A 55 2.94 3.55 15.97
CA THR A 55 3.28 4.42 14.84
C THR A 55 2.78 3.86 13.52
N TRP A 56 2.39 4.78 12.65
CA TRP A 56 1.99 4.49 11.28
C TRP A 56 3.15 4.77 10.33
N SER A 57 3.29 3.92 9.32
CA SER A 57 4.28 4.08 8.25
C SER A 57 3.73 3.51 6.94
N PHE A 58 4.38 3.81 5.84
CA PHE A 58 4.19 3.04 4.61
C PHE A 58 5.20 1.90 4.54
N ALA A 59 4.89 0.87 3.79
CA ALA A 59 5.84 -0.15 3.38
C ALA A 59 7.01 0.51 2.62
N GLU A 60 8.21 -0.03 2.78
CA GLU A 60 9.43 0.53 2.19
C GLU A 60 9.40 0.44 0.66
N ASN A 61 8.99 -0.73 0.14
CA ASN A 61 8.79 -0.92 -1.29
C ASN A 61 7.30 -1.15 -1.58
N GLN A 62 6.86 -0.79 -2.77
CA GLN A 62 5.47 -0.97 -3.18
C GLN A 62 5.03 -2.44 -3.19
N TYR A 63 5.95 -3.38 -3.40
CA TYR A 63 5.70 -4.81 -3.41
C TYR A 63 5.81 -5.47 -2.02
N ASP A 64 6.15 -4.73 -0.98
CA ASP A 64 6.21 -5.29 0.37
C ASP A 64 4.81 -5.51 0.93
N ALA A 65 4.55 -6.74 1.37
CA ALA A 65 3.36 -7.13 2.12
C ALA A 65 3.74 -8.09 3.23
N LEU A 66 3.17 -7.91 4.41
CA LEU A 66 3.49 -8.76 5.57
C LEU A 66 2.90 -10.17 5.43
N GLY A 67 1.81 -10.33 4.67
CA GLY A 67 1.16 -11.61 4.44
C GLY A 67 0.87 -12.34 5.74
N ALA A 68 1.29 -13.61 5.84
CA ALA A 68 1.09 -14.42 7.05
C ALA A 68 1.72 -13.81 8.32
N ASN A 69 2.72 -12.91 8.18
CA ASN A 69 3.37 -12.25 9.31
C ASN A 69 2.48 -11.20 10.03
N ASN A 70 1.27 -10.92 9.54
CA ASN A 70 0.26 -10.16 10.29
C ASN A 70 -0.19 -10.89 11.55
N ILE A 71 -0.08 -12.21 11.59
CA ILE A 71 -0.49 -13.06 12.70
C ILE A 71 0.71 -13.82 13.23
N LYS A 72 0.87 -13.83 14.56
CA LYS A 72 1.89 -14.60 15.26
C LYS A 72 1.27 -15.26 16.47
N ASN A 73 1.38 -16.58 16.58
CA ASN A 73 0.82 -17.37 17.69
C ASN A 73 -0.69 -17.11 17.91
N GLY A 74 -1.47 -17.01 16.82
CA GLY A 74 -2.91 -16.79 16.87
C GLY A 74 -3.37 -15.39 17.30
N ALA A 75 -2.47 -14.41 17.32
CA ALA A 75 -2.76 -12.99 17.62
C ALA A 75 -2.08 -12.08 16.59
N PHE A 76 -2.46 -10.82 16.54
CA PHE A 76 -1.75 -9.83 15.72
C PHE A 76 -0.26 -9.77 16.08
N ALA A 77 0.57 -9.76 15.04
CA ALA A 77 1.99 -9.47 15.16
C ALA A 77 2.23 -8.02 15.66
N TYR A 78 3.49 -7.69 15.94
CA TYR A 78 3.83 -6.32 16.33
C TYR A 78 3.60 -5.33 15.19
N LYS A 79 3.92 -5.69 13.96
CA LYS A 79 3.67 -4.90 12.76
C LYS A 79 2.57 -5.56 11.94
N ILE A 80 1.61 -4.78 11.46
CA ILE A 80 0.46 -5.26 10.67
C ILE A 80 0.21 -4.35 9.48
N ASP A 81 -0.37 -4.91 8.41
CA ASP A 81 -0.84 -4.22 7.21
C ASP A 81 -2.22 -4.71 6.70
N LEU A 82 -2.87 -5.60 7.48
CA LEU A 82 -4.22 -6.08 7.21
C LEU A 82 -5.19 -5.60 8.29
N PHE A 83 -5.88 -4.50 8.01
CA PHE A 83 -6.75 -3.79 8.96
C PHE A 83 -8.22 -4.16 8.78
N GLY A 84 -8.98 -4.28 9.88
CA GLY A 84 -10.43 -4.19 9.80
C GLY A 84 -10.85 -2.81 9.29
N TRP A 85 -12.07 -2.68 8.73
CA TRP A 85 -12.53 -1.36 8.26
C TRP A 85 -12.70 -0.37 9.43
N SER A 86 -12.23 0.86 9.22
CA SER A 86 -12.15 1.86 10.28
C SER A 86 -13.49 2.56 10.53
N GLY A 87 -14.35 1.94 11.33
CA GLY A 87 -15.58 2.56 11.83
C GLY A 87 -15.35 3.45 13.05
N SER A 88 -16.27 4.40 13.31
CA SER A 88 -16.18 5.36 14.42
C SER A 88 -16.48 4.78 15.80
N ASN A 89 -16.96 3.55 15.89
CA ASN A 89 -17.12 2.86 17.16
C ASN A 89 -15.73 2.41 17.68
N SER A 90 -15.36 2.87 18.86
CA SER A 90 -13.98 2.91 19.34
C SER A 90 -13.35 1.56 19.71
N ALA A 91 -14.11 0.47 19.81
CA ALA A 91 -13.57 -0.82 20.26
C ALA A 91 -12.40 -1.32 19.39
N VAL A 92 -12.43 -1.03 18.09
CA VAL A 92 -11.44 -1.45 17.10
C VAL A 92 -11.08 -0.32 16.13
N LEU A 93 -10.97 0.89 16.63
CA LEU A 93 -10.63 2.07 15.83
C LEU A 93 -9.42 1.80 14.92
N TYR A 94 -9.51 2.23 13.67
CA TYR A 94 -8.53 1.98 12.60
C TYR A 94 -8.30 0.49 12.27
N GLY A 95 -9.12 -0.42 12.79
CA GLY A 95 -9.00 -1.86 12.52
C GLY A 95 -7.71 -2.51 13.01
N VAL A 96 -7.02 -1.90 14.00
CA VAL A 96 -5.72 -2.39 14.53
C VAL A 96 -5.87 -3.47 15.61
N ASN A 97 -7.09 -3.81 15.99
CA ASN A 97 -7.40 -4.91 16.88
C ASN A 97 -8.22 -5.99 16.15
N ILE A 98 -8.13 -7.24 16.59
CA ILE A 98 -8.94 -8.32 16.04
C ILE A 98 -10.27 -8.37 16.78
N SER A 99 -11.37 -8.31 16.03
CA SER A 99 -12.68 -8.74 16.48
C SER A 99 -13.35 -9.50 15.33
N ASP A 100 -14.14 -10.50 15.63
CA ASP A 100 -15.02 -11.20 14.68
C ASP A 100 -16.49 -10.75 14.80
N ASN A 101 -16.74 -9.74 15.62
CA ASN A 101 -18.05 -9.12 15.77
C ASN A 101 -18.13 -7.88 14.84
N ALA A 102 -18.97 -7.97 13.81
CA ALA A 102 -19.15 -6.87 12.86
C ALA A 102 -19.63 -5.57 13.53
N LEU A 103 -20.33 -5.64 14.67
CA LEU A 103 -20.81 -4.46 15.39
C LEU A 103 -19.68 -3.64 16.04
N ASP A 104 -18.54 -4.26 16.31
CA ASP A 104 -17.37 -3.54 16.83
C ASP A 104 -16.82 -2.54 15.79
N TYR A 105 -17.07 -2.79 14.51
CA TYR A 105 -16.65 -1.92 13.39
C TYR A 105 -17.79 -1.01 12.89
N ALA A 106 -18.89 -0.88 13.64
CA ALA A 106 -20.03 -0.05 13.27
C ALA A 106 -19.70 1.45 13.31
N GLY A 107 -20.61 2.26 12.77
CA GLY A 107 -20.50 3.71 12.73
C GLY A 107 -19.94 4.25 11.41
N GLY A 108 -19.76 5.57 11.34
CA GLY A 108 -19.19 6.26 10.18
C GLY A 108 -17.72 5.94 9.99
N PHE A 109 -17.23 6.14 8.78
CA PHE A 109 -15.81 5.95 8.46
C PHE A 109 -14.92 6.94 9.21
N VAL A 110 -13.82 6.46 9.76
CA VAL A 110 -12.74 7.30 10.32
C VAL A 110 -11.49 7.06 9.48
N ASP A 111 -11.03 8.08 8.76
CA ASP A 111 -9.95 7.91 7.81
C ASP A 111 -8.64 7.55 8.49
N TRP A 112 -7.91 6.56 7.96
CA TRP A 112 -6.55 6.24 8.39
C TRP A 112 -5.60 7.42 8.21
N GLY A 113 -5.85 8.28 7.22
CA GLY A 113 -5.10 9.50 6.97
C GLY A 113 -5.17 10.54 8.07
N ASN A 114 -6.14 10.45 9.02
CA ASN A 114 -6.20 11.33 10.20
C ASN A 114 -5.00 11.13 11.14
N ASN A 115 -4.19 10.11 10.90
CA ASN A 115 -2.98 9.84 11.68
C ASN A 115 -1.75 10.48 11.04
N GLN A 116 -0.75 10.79 11.86
CA GLN A 116 0.60 11.05 11.36
C GLN A 116 1.17 9.74 10.79
N ILE A 117 1.63 9.74 9.53
CA ILE A 117 2.19 8.57 8.87
C ILE A 117 3.65 8.85 8.52
N GLY A 118 4.56 8.21 9.25
CA GLY A 118 6.00 8.51 9.15
C GLY A 118 6.28 9.98 9.47
N LYS A 119 6.75 10.74 8.48
CA LYS A 119 7.04 12.18 8.59
C LYS A 119 5.87 13.07 8.17
N ASP A 120 4.85 12.51 7.52
CA ASP A 120 3.73 13.26 6.98
C ASP A 120 2.74 13.61 8.09
N ALA A 121 2.30 14.86 8.11
CA ALA A 121 1.33 15.34 9.08
C ALA A 121 -0.02 14.62 8.93
N PRO A 122 -0.85 14.55 9.99
CA PRO A 122 -2.24 14.15 9.87
C PRO A 122 -2.95 14.85 8.71
N ASP A 123 -3.89 14.18 8.09
CA ASP A 123 -4.71 14.66 6.96
C ASP A 123 -3.93 14.97 5.66
N THR A 124 -2.64 14.58 5.59
CA THR A 124 -1.88 14.63 4.32
C THR A 124 -2.37 13.59 3.32
N TRP A 125 -2.77 12.45 3.80
CA TRP A 125 -3.27 11.31 3.04
C TRP A 125 -4.73 11.04 3.38
N ARG A 126 -5.44 10.39 2.49
CA ARG A 126 -6.81 9.91 2.71
C ARG A 126 -7.04 8.56 2.07
N THR A 127 -8.08 7.88 2.50
CA THR A 127 -8.56 6.65 1.88
C THR A 127 -9.39 7.00 0.63
N ILE A 128 -9.13 6.32 -0.46
CA ILE A 128 -9.89 6.46 -1.71
C ILE A 128 -11.31 5.89 -1.53
N SER A 129 -12.33 6.52 -2.14
CA SER A 129 -13.69 6.02 -2.10
C SER A 129 -13.93 4.91 -3.15
N PHE A 130 -15.04 4.20 -3.03
CA PHE A 130 -15.47 3.22 -4.03
C PHE A 130 -15.64 3.88 -5.41
N GLU A 131 -16.34 5.03 -5.46
CA GLU A 131 -16.61 5.74 -6.71
C GLU A 131 -15.32 6.22 -7.40
N GLU A 132 -14.35 6.67 -6.61
CA GLU A 132 -13.04 7.10 -7.09
C GLU A 132 -12.23 5.91 -7.64
N TYR A 133 -12.24 4.78 -6.94
CA TYR A 133 -11.60 3.56 -7.45
C TYR A 133 -12.31 3.03 -8.70
N ASP A 134 -13.63 3.02 -8.73
CA ASP A 134 -14.40 2.57 -9.89
C ASP A 134 -14.13 3.46 -11.11
N TYR A 135 -14.02 4.78 -10.91
CA TYR A 135 -13.61 5.68 -12.00
C TYR A 135 -12.20 5.34 -12.49
N LEU A 136 -11.25 5.18 -11.58
CA LEU A 136 -9.86 4.86 -11.88
C LEU A 136 -9.70 3.54 -12.65
N ILE A 137 -10.41 2.51 -12.21
CA ILE A 137 -10.27 1.15 -12.75
C ILE A 137 -11.07 0.95 -14.05
N HIS A 138 -12.27 1.57 -14.16
CA HIS A 138 -13.19 1.24 -15.24
C HIS A 138 -13.55 2.42 -16.16
N LYS A 139 -13.52 3.67 -15.68
CA LYS A 139 -14.19 4.79 -16.35
C LYS A 139 -13.26 5.84 -16.92
N ARG A 140 -12.07 6.06 -16.33
CA ARG A 140 -11.13 7.05 -16.84
C ARG A 140 -10.70 6.74 -18.27
N PRO A 141 -10.30 7.73 -19.07
CA PRO A 141 -9.76 7.49 -20.41
C PRO A 141 -8.64 6.43 -20.38
N ASN A 142 -8.69 5.49 -21.31
CA ASN A 142 -7.71 4.39 -21.43
C ASN A 142 -7.59 3.48 -20.20
N ALA A 143 -8.61 3.41 -19.35
CA ALA A 143 -8.57 2.62 -18.11
C ALA A 143 -8.11 1.16 -18.32
N ALA A 144 -8.51 0.53 -19.43
CA ALA A 144 -8.12 -0.84 -19.77
C ALA A 144 -6.62 -0.98 -20.08
N GLN A 145 -6.00 0.03 -20.66
CA GLN A 145 -4.57 0.06 -21.02
C GLN A 145 -3.69 0.50 -19.85
N LEU A 146 -4.27 1.16 -18.84
CA LEU A 146 -3.56 1.75 -17.72
C LEU A 146 -3.57 0.87 -16.46
N LYS A 147 -3.83 -0.42 -16.60
CA LYS A 147 -3.72 -1.42 -15.53
C LYS A 147 -3.33 -2.79 -16.08
N GLY A 148 -2.70 -3.60 -15.25
CA GLY A 148 -2.37 -4.97 -15.60
C GLY A 148 -1.82 -5.73 -14.41
N VAL A 149 -1.98 -7.04 -14.42
CA VAL A 149 -1.41 -7.91 -13.39
C VAL A 149 0.04 -8.25 -13.71
N ALA A 150 0.85 -8.42 -12.66
CA ALA A 150 2.25 -8.77 -12.79
C ALA A 150 2.77 -9.46 -11.52
N GLU A 151 3.91 -10.12 -11.67
CA GLU A 151 4.81 -10.38 -10.56
C GLU A 151 5.89 -9.28 -10.53
N VAL A 152 6.15 -8.70 -9.36
CA VAL A 152 7.22 -7.73 -9.13
C VAL A 152 8.12 -8.24 -8.01
N ASN A 153 9.38 -8.48 -8.31
CA ASN A 153 10.36 -9.02 -7.34
C ASN A 153 9.85 -10.26 -6.58
N GLY A 154 9.17 -11.18 -7.29
CA GLY A 154 8.59 -12.40 -6.72
C GLY A 154 7.25 -12.19 -5.98
N VAL A 155 6.68 -11.00 -6.03
CA VAL A 155 5.39 -10.67 -5.40
C VAL A 155 4.34 -10.41 -6.47
N ASN A 156 3.24 -11.13 -6.42
CA ASN A 156 2.11 -10.98 -7.33
C ASN A 156 1.29 -9.73 -6.98
N GLY A 157 0.73 -9.06 -7.99
CA GLY A 157 -0.08 -7.87 -7.75
C GLY A 157 -0.68 -7.22 -8.98
N LEU A 158 -1.33 -6.09 -8.75
CA LEU A 158 -1.93 -5.25 -9.77
C LEU A 158 -1.09 -3.98 -9.96
N ILE A 159 -0.68 -3.72 -11.20
CA ILE A 159 -0.06 -2.46 -11.61
C ILE A 159 -1.15 -1.48 -12.03
N LEU A 160 -1.07 -0.26 -11.52
CA LEU A 160 -1.84 0.90 -11.97
C LEU A 160 -0.87 1.93 -12.56
N LEU A 161 -1.18 2.44 -13.73
CA LEU A 161 -0.37 3.45 -14.43
C LEU A 161 -1.06 4.81 -14.37
N PRO A 162 -0.30 5.92 -14.26
CA PRO A 162 -0.87 7.28 -14.30
C PRO A 162 -1.48 7.60 -15.68
N ASP A 163 -2.28 8.66 -15.74
CA ASP A 163 -2.98 9.04 -16.98
C ASP A 163 -2.01 9.35 -18.14
N GLU A 164 -0.88 9.99 -17.81
CA GLU A 164 0.13 10.40 -18.78
C GLU A 164 1.30 9.40 -18.83
N TRP A 165 0.97 8.11 -18.73
CA TRP A 165 1.98 7.04 -18.71
C TRP A 165 2.83 7.00 -19.97
N VAL A 166 4.13 6.90 -19.75
CA VAL A 166 5.10 6.58 -20.80
C VAL A 166 5.99 5.45 -20.27
N CYS A 167 5.99 4.32 -20.97
CA CYS A 167 6.80 3.16 -20.56
C CYS A 167 8.29 3.52 -20.62
N PRO A 168 9.09 3.21 -19.59
CA PRO A 168 10.53 3.41 -19.60
C PRO A 168 11.20 2.69 -20.78
N THR A 169 12.23 3.30 -21.33
CA THR A 169 12.98 2.74 -22.48
C THR A 169 13.57 1.37 -22.10
N GLY A 170 13.33 0.39 -22.96
CA GLY A 170 13.82 -0.98 -22.76
C GLY A 170 12.88 -1.89 -21.95
N LEU A 171 11.82 -1.34 -21.34
CA LEU A 171 10.77 -2.12 -20.69
C LEU A 171 9.53 -2.26 -21.58
N VAL A 172 8.72 -3.25 -21.30
CA VAL A 172 7.42 -3.48 -21.95
C VAL A 172 6.38 -3.71 -20.86
N PHE A 173 5.31 -2.96 -20.92
CA PHE A 173 4.13 -3.20 -20.07
C PHE A 173 3.02 -3.84 -20.89
N LYS A 174 2.49 -4.94 -20.38
CA LYS A 174 1.35 -5.66 -20.93
C LYS A 174 0.12 -5.35 -20.07
N SER A 175 -0.83 -4.61 -20.62
CA SER A 175 -2.08 -4.30 -19.93
C SER A 175 -2.99 -5.52 -19.77
N GLY A 176 -3.96 -5.42 -18.85
CA GLY A 176 -5.00 -6.43 -18.64
C GLY A 176 -4.58 -7.57 -17.72
N PHE A 177 -5.16 -8.73 -17.94
CA PHE A 177 -5.16 -9.85 -17.01
C PHE A 177 -4.68 -11.13 -17.70
N ALA A 178 -4.29 -12.11 -16.90
CA ALA A 178 -4.00 -13.46 -17.37
C ALA A 178 -5.29 -14.18 -17.80
N SER A 179 -5.13 -15.26 -18.57
CA SER A 179 -6.26 -16.06 -19.07
C SER A 179 -6.91 -16.96 -18.02
N SER A 180 -6.27 -17.14 -16.86
CA SER A 180 -6.71 -18.06 -15.81
C SER A 180 -6.39 -17.51 -14.42
N ASN A 181 -7.09 -18.06 -13.42
CA ASN A 181 -6.86 -17.75 -12.02
C ASN A 181 -5.76 -18.66 -11.44
N GLY A 182 -4.89 -18.09 -10.63
CA GLY A 182 -3.83 -18.80 -9.91
C GLY A 182 -2.61 -17.94 -9.70
N GLU A 183 -1.82 -18.31 -8.71
CA GLU A 183 -0.60 -17.59 -8.33
C GLU A 183 0.39 -17.50 -9.49
N GLU A 184 0.64 -18.61 -10.18
CA GLU A 184 1.58 -18.68 -11.29
C GLU A 184 1.19 -17.85 -12.52
N TYR A 185 -0.06 -17.44 -12.64
CA TYR A 185 -0.53 -16.69 -13.81
C TYR A 185 -0.15 -15.21 -13.79
N PHE A 186 0.23 -14.65 -12.67
CA PHE A 186 0.77 -13.30 -12.60
C PHE A 186 2.10 -13.21 -13.35
N ALA A 187 3.06 -14.06 -12.98
CA ALA A 187 4.36 -14.12 -13.63
C ALA A 187 4.27 -14.54 -15.12
N LYS A 188 3.36 -15.47 -15.45
CA LYS A 188 3.09 -15.84 -16.84
C LYS A 188 2.52 -14.71 -17.68
N HIS A 189 1.81 -13.75 -17.06
CA HIS A 189 1.33 -12.57 -17.75
C HIS A 189 2.49 -11.61 -18.02
N GLN A 190 3.18 -11.15 -16.98
CA GLN A 190 4.44 -10.41 -17.01
C GLN A 190 5.12 -10.43 -15.64
N SER A 191 6.44 -10.27 -15.64
CA SER A 191 7.25 -10.20 -14.43
C SER A 191 8.29 -9.11 -14.55
N PHE A 192 8.58 -8.41 -13.43
CA PHE A 192 9.59 -7.37 -13.32
C PHE A 192 10.52 -7.69 -12.15
N THR A 193 11.81 -7.55 -12.37
CA THR A 193 12.80 -7.52 -11.29
C THR A 193 12.63 -6.26 -10.43
N ALA A 194 13.23 -6.21 -9.25
CA ALA A 194 13.22 -5.00 -8.42
C ALA A 194 13.83 -3.78 -9.14
N ALA A 195 14.87 -3.99 -9.98
CA ALA A 195 15.50 -2.90 -10.74
C ALA A 195 14.58 -2.37 -11.86
N GLU A 196 13.95 -3.26 -12.62
CA GLU A 196 12.97 -2.87 -13.65
C GLU A 196 11.75 -2.19 -13.03
N TRP A 197 11.30 -2.68 -11.86
CA TRP A 197 10.21 -2.03 -11.14
C TRP A 197 10.55 -0.62 -10.69
N LEU A 198 11.78 -0.39 -10.22
CA LEU A 198 12.22 0.95 -9.83
C LEU A 198 12.11 1.95 -10.98
N GLU A 199 12.45 1.53 -12.22
CA GLU A 199 12.27 2.37 -13.41
C GLU A 199 10.77 2.64 -13.71
N MET A 200 9.93 1.62 -13.55
CA MET A 200 8.47 1.75 -13.68
C MET A 200 7.89 2.72 -12.63
N GLU A 201 8.35 2.61 -11.38
CA GLU A 201 7.94 3.46 -10.27
C GLU A 201 8.40 4.91 -10.46
N HIS A 202 9.62 5.14 -10.93
CA HIS A 202 10.12 6.47 -11.29
C HIS A 202 9.31 7.11 -12.43
N ALA A 203 8.73 6.31 -13.31
CA ALA A 203 7.79 6.75 -14.32
C ALA A 203 6.34 6.90 -13.80
N GLY A 204 6.11 6.68 -12.51
CA GLY A 204 4.85 6.89 -11.83
C GLY A 204 3.94 5.66 -11.69
N ALA A 205 4.40 4.48 -12.05
CA ALA A 205 3.63 3.26 -11.85
C ALA A 205 3.40 2.99 -10.35
N VAL A 206 2.24 2.44 -10.03
CA VAL A 206 1.85 2.02 -8.69
C VAL A 206 1.60 0.52 -8.70
N PHE A 207 2.16 -0.19 -7.71
CA PHE A 207 1.95 -1.61 -7.50
C PHE A 207 1.12 -1.86 -6.24
N LEU A 208 0.05 -2.62 -6.39
CA LEU A 208 -0.77 -3.11 -5.30
C LEU A 208 -0.48 -4.61 -5.13
N PRO A 209 0.31 -5.03 -4.12
CA PRO A 209 0.63 -6.43 -3.91
C PRO A 209 -0.63 -7.27 -3.58
N ALA A 210 -0.63 -8.53 -4.03
CA ALA A 210 -1.63 -9.52 -3.65
C ALA A 210 -1.41 -9.98 -2.20
N ALA A 211 -1.68 -9.06 -1.25
CA ALA A 211 -1.39 -9.23 0.18
C ALA A 211 -2.31 -10.24 0.88
N GLY A 212 -3.32 -10.77 0.17
CA GLY A 212 -4.34 -11.61 0.77
C GLY A 212 -5.32 -10.83 1.64
N TYR A 213 -5.93 -11.53 2.60
CA TYR A 213 -6.81 -10.96 3.62
C TYR A 213 -6.66 -11.71 4.94
N ARG A 214 -7.03 -11.06 6.03
CA ARG A 214 -7.10 -11.69 7.36
C ARG A 214 -8.55 -12.00 7.71
N PHE A 215 -8.80 -13.25 8.05
CA PHE A 215 -10.07 -13.66 8.65
C PHE A 215 -9.79 -14.21 10.05
N LYS A 216 -10.31 -13.50 11.07
CA LYS A 216 -9.96 -13.78 12.48
C LYS A 216 -8.43 -13.75 12.66
N ASN A 217 -7.84 -14.83 13.07
CA ASN A 217 -6.39 -15.05 13.31
C ASN A 217 -5.70 -15.88 12.22
N GLU A 218 -6.29 -15.93 11.05
CA GLU A 218 -5.68 -16.58 9.88
C GLU A 218 -5.51 -15.57 8.75
N VAL A 219 -4.47 -15.73 7.95
CA VAL A 219 -4.24 -14.96 6.71
C VAL A 219 -4.39 -15.91 5.54
N CYS A 220 -5.22 -15.49 4.58
CA CYS A 220 -5.59 -16.28 3.41
C CYS A 220 -5.21 -15.56 2.11
N ASP A 221 -5.12 -16.30 1.01
CA ASP A 221 -4.94 -15.83 -0.37
C ASP A 221 -3.68 -14.97 -0.61
N VAL A 222 -2.67 -15.03 0.25
CA VAL A 222 -1.39 -14.32 0.05
C VAL A 222 -0.78 -14.74 -1.29
N TYR A 223 -0.38 -13.77 -2.10
CA TYR A 223 0.13 -13.90 -3.48
C TYR A 223 -0.87 -14.46 -4.52
N VAL A 224 -2.12 -14.73 -4.12
CA VAL A 224 -3.18 -15.23 -5.02
C VAL A 224 -4.17 -14.13 -5.36
N LYS A 225 -4.59 -13.36 -4.33
CA LYS A 225 -5.58 -12.28 -4.45
C LYS A 225 -5.30 -11.16 -3.46
N SER A 226 -5.94 -10.03 -3.66
CA SER A 226 -6.03 -8.99 -2.65
C SER A 226 -7.36 -8.24 -2.70
N TYR A 227 -7.62 -7.47 -1.62
CA TYR A 227 -8.89 -6.85 -1.34
C TYR A 227 -8.63 -5.50 -0.63
N TYR A 228 -8.41 -4.44 -1.36
CA TYR A 228 -8.07 -3.13 -0.79
C TYR A 228 -9.30 -2.38 -0.31
N TRP A 229 -9.31 -1.97 0.96
CA TRP A 229 -10.39 -1.17 1.51
C TRP A 229 -10.60 0.14 0.77
N THR A 230 -11.87 0.54 0.68
CA THR A 230 -12.30 1.91 0.36
C THR A 230 -12.84 2.60 1.60
N SER A 231 -13.03 3.92 1.53
CA SER A 231 -13.71 4.69 2.58
C SER A 231 -15.23 4.51 2.59
N THR A 232 -15.78 3.81 1.59
CA THR A 232 -17.23 3.68 1.39
C THR A 232 -17.79 2.46 2.11
N ASN A 233 -18.79 2.68 2.95
CA ASN A 233 -19.52 1.61 3.61
C ASN A 233 -20.64 1.03 2.73
N GLU A 234 -21.02 -0.20 3.03
CA GLU A 234 -22.23 -0.85 2.54
C GLU A 234 -23.09 -1.25 3.74
N GLY A 235 -24.08 -0.41 4.07
CA GLY A 235 -24.85 -0.53 5.31
C GLY A 235 -23.96 -0.47 6.56
N ASP A 236 -24.39 -1.08 7.65
CA ASP A 236 -23.73 -0.97 8.96
C ASP A 236 -22.64 -2.03 9.20
N LYS A 237 -22.65 -3.12 8.42
CA LYS A 237 -21.80 -4.31 8.67
C LYS A 237 -20.73 -4.54 7.60
N TYR A 238 -20.88 -3.94 6.43
CA TYR A 238 -20.05 -4.20 5.27
C TYR A 238 -19.38 -2.91 4.77
N ALA A 239 -18.31 -3.05 4.00
CA ALA A 239 -17.68 -1.94 3.30
C ALA A 239 -17.16 -2.41 1.94
N TYR A 240 -17.12 -1.46 0.99
CA TYR A 240 -16.63 -1.70 -0.35
C TYR A 240 -15.11 -1.84 -0.39
N LEU A 241 -14.66 -2.65 -1.33
CA LEU A 241 -13.23 -2.91 -1.58
C LEU A 241 -12.99 -3.13 -3.07
N LEU A 242 -11.77 -2.79 -3.50
CA LEU A 242 -11.22 -3.27 -4.75
C LEU A 242 -10.71 -4.70 -4.53
N THR A 243 -11.15 -5.65 -5.33
CA THR A 243 -10.63 -7.02 -5.35
C THR A 243 -9.93 -7.30 -6.66
N PHE A 244 -8.82 -8.04 -6.62
CA PHE A 244 -8.17 -8.52 -7.83
C PHE A 244 -7.47 -9.87 -7.62
N GLY A 245 -7.34 -10.59 -8.70
CA GLY A 245 -6.53 -11.80 -8.86
C GLY A 245 -5.84 -11.76 -10.22
N SER A 246 -5.22 -12.85 -10.63
CA SER A 246 -4.48 -12.89 -11.90
C SER A 246 -5.36 -12.65 -13.14
N TYR A 247 -6.67 -12.89 -13.08
CA TYR A 247 -7.57 -12.85 -14.24
C TYR A 247 -8.59 -11.70 -14.22
N MET A 248 -8.66 -10.92 -13.15
CA MET A 248 -9.63 -9.81 -13.02
C MET A 248 -9.21 -8.79 -11.96
N ALA A 249 -9.76 -7.58 -12.09
CA ALA A 249 -9.90 -6.61 -11.01
C ALA A 249 -11.31 -6.02 -11.06
N ASP A 250 -12.00 -6.01 -9.92
CA ASP A 250 -13.40 -5.61 -9.80
C ASP A 250 -13.68 -5.14 -8.37
N PHE A 251 -14.92 -4.87 -8.06
CA PHE A 251 -15.35 -4.42 -6.74
C PHE A 251 -16.27 -5.44 -6.07
N GLY A 252 -16.20 -5.44 -4.75
CA GLY A 252 -17.09 -6.20 -3.90
C GLY A 252 -17.29 -5.49 -2.58
N TRP A 253 -17.99 -6.12 -1.68
CA TRP A 253 -18.14 -5.71 -0.30
C TRP A 253 -17.99 -6.93 0.61
N ILE A 254 -17.43 -6.71 1.79
CA ILE A 254 -17.23 -7.76 2.78
C ILE A 254 -17.44 -7.22 4.20
N SER A 255 -17.62 -8.11 5.15
CA SER A 255 -17.75 -7.74 6.56
C SER A 255 -16.56 -6.90 7.04
N ARG A 256 -16.85 -5.79 7.72
CA ARG A 256 -15.88 -4.80 8.19
C ARG A 256 -14.80 -5.36 9.12
N TYR A 257 -15.04 -6.51 9.77
CA TYR A 257 -14.06 -7.17 10.64
C TYR A 257 -12.98 -7.96 9.89
N VAL A 258 -13.18 -8.23 8.60
CA VAL A 258 -12.17 -8.89 7.76
C VAL A 258 -11.01 -7.94 7.54
N GLY A 259 -9.78 -8.39 7.79
CA GLY A 259 -8.62 -7.52 7.64
C GLY A 259 -8.15 -7.43 6.19
N GLN A 260 -8.01 -6.21 5.68
CA GLN A 260 -7.60 -5.93 4.31
C GLN A 260 -6.46 -4.91 4.28
N PRO A 261 -5.62 -4.90 3.24
CA PRO A 261 -4.63 -3.86 3.02
C PRO A 261 -5.30 -2.51 2.71
N VAL A 262 -4.56 -1.45 3.02
CA VAL A 262 -4.95 -0.05 2.77
C VAL A 262 -3.86 0.63 1.95
N ARG A 263 -4.26 1.27 0.85
CA ARG A 263 -3.41 2.12 0.03
C ARG A 263 -4.01 3.52 0.00
N LEU A 264 -3.32 4.46 0.61
CA LEU A 264 -3.79 5.83 0.71
C LEU A 264 -3.46 6.64 -0.55
N VAL A 265 -4.19 7.74 -0.70
CA VAL A 265 -3.99 8.72 -1.77
C VAL A 265 -3.92 10.13 -1.20
N LYS A 266 -3.34 11.04 -1.99
CA LYS A 266 -3.35 12.48 -1.74
C LYS A 266 -3.86 13.18 -2.98
N ASP A 267 -4.72 14.18 -2.81
CA ASP A 267 -5.25 15.00 -3.89
C ASP A 267 -4.12 15.85 -4.55
N LEU A 268 -4.19 16.00 -5.87
CA LEU A 268 -3.31 16.83 -6.68
C LEU A 268 -3.93 18.20 -6.91
#